data_a4a02464f4ee7e2b6254a44050ecf4a7
#
_entry.id   a4a02464f4ee7e2b6254a44050ecf4a7
#
_cell.length_a   1.000
_cell.length_b   1.000
_cell.length_c   1.000
_cell.angle_alpha   90.00
_cell.angle_beta   90.00
_cell.angle_gamma   90.00
#
_symmetry.space_group_name_H-M   'P 1'
#
loop_
_entity.id
_entity.type
_entity.pdbx_description
1 polymer ?
#
loop_
_entity_poly.entity_id
_entity_poly.type
_entity_poly.pdbx_seq_one_letter_code
_entity_poly.pdbx_strand_id
1 'polypeptide(L)'
;VTAGKWFVDEEVNKGLTTTEDMRFYSTTAKMPKVASSKGKTLVLQFSAKIENHQYAFCGGGYIKLIPDGVKTETFGGDDDYHIMFGPDLCGYDVSHIHAIFNHKGKNLLKTDKIALEYSDKNEYTHLYTLVVEPDGTYEVLFDMESKAKGKIVEDWGFPKPTIDDPEDSKPADWVDEQEIDDPEAKKPDGYDD
;
A
#
# COMPACT_ATOMS: atom_id res chain seq x y z
N VAL A 1 -2.62 -28.24 -1.03
CA VAL A 1 -2.17 -28.08 -2.43
C VAL A 1 -3.01 -29.02 -3.29
N THR A 2 -3.68 -28.46 -4.26
CA THR A 2 -4.52 -29.24 -5.19
C THR A 2 -4.11 -28.95 -6.63
N ALA A 3 -4.28 -29.95 -7.50
CA ALA A 3 -4.20 -29.77 -8.95
C ALA A 3 -5.41 -28.96 -9.43
N GLY A 4 -5.18 -27.98 -10.29
CA GLY A 4 -6.25 -27.17 -10.85
C GLY A 4 -7.06 -27.96 -11.90
N LYS A 5 -8.37 -27.73 -11.91
CA LYS A 5 -9.27 -28.43 -12.85
C LYS A 5 -9.34 -27.79 -14.24
N TRP A 6 -8.72 -26.62 -14.41
CA TRP A 6 -9.01 -25.71 -15.53
C TRP A 6 -7.96 -25.69 -16.64
N PHE A 7 -6.82 -26.36 -16.43
CA PHE A 7 -5.76 -26.47 -17.42
C PHE A 7 -5.44 -27.92 -17.73
N VAL A 8 -4.94 -28.15 -18.92
CA VAL A 8 -4.62 -29.51 -19.43
C VAL A 8 -3.48 -30.15 -18.61
N ASP A 9 -2.57 -29.35 -18.04
CA ASP A 9 -1.45 -29.85 -17.25
C ASP A 9 -1.70 -29.60 -15.76
N GLU A 10 -2.04 -30.66 -15.04
CA GLU A 10 -2.32 -30.63 -13.60
C GLU A 10 -1.12 -30.22 -12.76
N GLU A 11 0.11 -30.52 -13.20
CA GLU A 11 1.33 -30.19 -12.46
C GLU A 11 1.62 -28.68 -12.54
N VAL A 12 1.46 -28.08 -13.71
CA VAL A 12 1.64 -26.64 -13.92
C VAL A 12 0.58 -25.83 -13.17
N ASN A 13 -0.61 -26.40 -13.01
CA ASN A 13 -1.74 -25.70 -12.39
C ASN A 13 -1.92 -26.01 -10.89
N LYS A 14 -0.91 -26.58 -10.25
CA LYS A 14 -0.93 -26.77 -8.78
C LYS A 14 -0.90 -25.46 -8.03
N GLY A 15 -1.77 -25.33 -7.04
CA GLY A 15 -1.84 -24.17 -6.17
C GLY A 15 -2.31 -24.50 -4.75
N LEU A 16 -2.19 -23.52 -3.86
CA LEU A 16 -2.85 -23.58 -2.57
C LEU A 16 -4.32 -23.26 -2.77
N THR A 17 -5.19 -24.11 -2.27
CA THR A 17 -6.64 -23.94 -2.40
C THR A 17 -7.28 -23.99 -1.01
N THR A 18 -8.17 -23.04 -0.74
CA THR A 18 -9.07 -23.11 0.42
C THR A 18 -10.19 -24.08 0.12
N THR A 19 -10.61 -24.90 1.07
CA THR A 19 -11.51 -26.03 0.82
C THR A 19 -12.85 -25.94 1.56
N GLU A 20 -12.98 -25.02 2.49
CA GLU A 20 -14.19 -24.83 3.31
C GLU A 20 -14.66 -23.39 3.24
N ASP A 21 -15.97 -23.21 3.19
CA ASP A 21 -16.59 -21.89 3.27
C ASP A 21 -16.49 -21.31 4.68
N MET A 22 -16.53 -19.98 4.78
CA MET A 22 -16.52 -19.21 6.03
C MET A 22 -15.37 -19.59 6.98
N ARG A 23 -14.19 -19.79 6.43
CA ARG A 23 -12.95 -20.11 7.15
C ARG A 23 -11.83 -19.16 6.80
N PHE A 24 -11.02 -18.87 7.80
CA PHE A 24 -9.73 -18.23 7.58
C PHE A 24 -8.63 -19.29 7.43
N TYR A 25 -7.78 -19.07 6.44
CA TYR A 25 -6.61 -19.91 6.17
C TYR A 25 -5.37 -19.06 6.21
N SER A 26 -4.31 -19.60 6.78
CA SER A 26 -2.98 -19.01 6.70
C SER A 26 -1.95 -20.07 6.39
N THR A 27 -0.95 -19.69 5.64
CA THR A 27 0.26 -20.48 5.42
C THR A 27 1.44 -19.55 5.49
N THR A 28 2.47 -19.98 6.19
CA THR A 28 3.68 -19.19 6.41
C THR A 28 4.90 -19.95 5.94
N ALA A 29 5.85 -19.21 5.39
CA ALA A 29 7.14 -19.76 5.01
C ALA A 29 8.25 -18.82 5.45
N LYS A 30 9.30 -19.38 6.04
CA LYS A 30 10.49 -18.60 6.38
C LYS A 30 11.35 -18.41 5.14
N MET A 31 11.72 -17.18 4.86
CA MET A 31 12.67 -16.90 3.80
C MET A 31 14.07 -17.39 4.18
N PRO A 32 14.86 -17.91 3.23
CA PRO A 32 16.22 -18.40 3.52
C PRO A 32 17.15 -17.33 4.08
N LYS A 33 16.86 -16.06 3.77
CA LYS A 33 17.59 -14.90 4.29
C LYS A 33 16.58 -13.81 4.64
N VAL A 34 16.88 -13.06 5.69
CA VAL A 34 16.12 -11.85 6.02
C VAL A 34 16.25 -10.88 4.85
N ALA A 35 15.11 -10.47 4.31
CA ALA A 35 15.06 -9.50 3.22
C ALA A 35 15.14 -8.07 3.77
N SER A 36 15.83 -7.21 3.05
CA SER A 36 15.85 -5.77 3.30
C SER A 36 15.70 -5.04 1.99
N SER A 37 14.72 -4.14 1.95
CA SER A 37 14.47 -3.25 0.80
C SER A 37 15.29 -1.95 0.87
N LYS A 38 16.13 -1.75 1.88
CA LYS A 38 16.92 -0.53 2.01
C LYS A 38 17.79 -0.30 0.77
N GLY A 39 17.51 0.79 0.04
CA GLY A 39 18.21 1.16 -1.19
C GLY A 39 17.97 0.22 -2.37
N LYS A 40 16.89 -0.56 -2.34
CA LYS A 40 16.52 -1.50 -3.41
C LYS A 40 15.03 -1.45 -3.66
N THR A 41 14.63 -1.73 -4.89
CA THR A 41 13.23 -1.95 -5.24
C THR A 41 12.71 -3.21 -4.54
N LEU A 42 11.56 -3.08 -3.89
CA LEU A 42 10.79 -4.20 -3.36
C LEU A 42 9.67 -4.53 -4.35
N VAL A 43 9.57 -5.80 -4.72
CA VAL A 43 8.47 -6.32 -5.52
C VAL A 43 7.77 -7.42 -4.74
N LEU A 44 6.48 -7.24 -4.46
CA LEU A 44 5.59 -8.30 -3.98
C LEU A 44 4.66 -8.69 -5.11
N GLN A 45 4.69 -9.95 -5.48
CA GLN A 45 3.86 -10.45 -6.57
C GLN A 45 3.33 -11.84 -6.26
N PHE A 46 2.07 -12.06 -6.55
CA PHE A 46 1.45 -13.37 -6.50
C PHE A 46 0.27 -13.44 -7.45
N SER A 47 -0.08 -14.64 -7.86
CA SER A 47 -1.29 -14.89 -8.62
C SER A 47 -2.35 -15.54 -7.74
N ALA A 48 -3.59 -15.15 -7.95
CA ALA A 48 -4.75 -15.72 -7.27
C ALA A 48 -5.89 -15.93 -8.25
N LYS A 49 -6.65 -17.01 -8.01
CA LYS A 49 -7.87 -17.32 -8.71
C LYS A 49 -9.00 -17.46 -7.71
N ILE A 50 -10.12 -16.82 -7.99
CA ILE A 50 -11.33 -16.91 -7.19
C ILE A 50 -12.35 -17.72 -7.99
N GLU A 51 -12.62 -18.95 -7.53
CA GLU A 51 -13.38 -19.95 -8.33
C GLU A 51 -14.89 -19.78 -8.26
N ASN A 52 -15.41 -18.94 -7.37
CA ASN A 52 -16.85 -18.78 -7.22
C ASN A 52 -17.23 -17.31 -7.06
N HIS A 53 -17.66 -16.72 -8.14
CA HIS A 53 -17.99 -15.31 -8.25
C HIS A 53 -19.46 -14.96 -8.10
N GLN A 54 -20.27 -15.90 -7.71
CA GLN A 54 -21.67 -15.59 -7.53
C GLN A 54 -21.84 -14.53 -6.43
N TYR A 55 -22.85 -13.71 -6.54
CA TYR A 55 -23.17 -12.51 -5.79
C TYR A 55 -23.03 -12.55 -4.25
N ALA A 56 -22.78 -13.73 -3.70
CA ALA A 56 -22.58 -13.96 -2.27
C ALA A 56 -21.11 -14.14 -1.85
N PHE A 57 -20.15 -14.01 -2.77
CA PHE A 57 -18.73 -14.12 -2.41
C PHE A 57 -18.31 -12.97 -1.52
N CYS A 58 -17.68 -13.29 -0.41
CA CYS A 58 -17.07 -12.33 0.49
C CYS A 58 -15.76 -12.92 1.02
N GLY A 59 -14.64 -12.32 0.67
CA GLY A 59 -13.34 -12.78 1.11
C GLY A 59 -12.20 -12.02 0.48
N GLY A 60 -11.02 -12.28 0.97
CA GLY A 60 -9.78 -11.69 0.47
C GLY A 60 -8.65 -12.69 0.47
N GLY A 61 -7.61 -12.37 -0.27
CA GLY A 61 -6.37 -13.14 -0.30
C GLY A 61 -5.18 -12.19 -0.23
N TYR A 62 -4.32 -12.37 0.77
CA TYR A 62 -3.25 -11.41 1.03
C TYR A 62 -1.91 -12.11 1.21
N ILE A 63 -0.87 -11.54 0.63
CA ILE A 63 0.50 -11.84 1.03
C ILE A 63 0.91 -10.84 2.11
N LYS A 64 1.49 -11.36 3.21
CA LYS A 64 2.01 -10.56 4.30
C LYS A 64 3.52 -10.73 4.40
N LEU A 65 4.26 -9.62 4.50
CA LEU A 65 5.64 -9.64 4.94
C LEU A 65 5.66 -9.49 6.45
N ILE A 66 6.12 -10.53 7.13
CA ILE A 66 6.14 -10.58 8.59
C ILE A 66 7.54 -10.31 9.15
N PRO A 67 7.67 -9.72 10.35
CA PRO A 67 8.95 -9.49 11.00
C PRO A 67 9.74 -10.77 11.23
N ASP A 68 11.07 -10.66 11.25
CA ASP A 68 11.91 -11.78 11.69
C ASP A 68 11.66 -12.07 13.19
N GLY A 69 11.65 -13.34 13.53
CA GLY A 69 11.40 -13.79 14.91
C GLY A 69 9.94 -14.07 15.28
N VAL A 70 9.00 -13.77 14.40
CA VAL A 70 7.60 -14.19 14.60
C VAL A 70 7.47 -15.70 14.49
N LYS A 71 6.69 -16.29 15.39
CA LYS A 71 6.42 -17.74 15.36
C LYS A 71 5.49 -18.06 14.19
N THR A 72 6.02 -18.70 13.19
CA THR A 72 5.28 -19.03 11.95
C THR A 72 4.17 -20.06 12.19
N GLU A 73 4.33 -20.92 13.18
CA GLU A 73 3.37 -21.99 13.48
C GLU A 73 2.05 -21.50 14.06
N THR A 74 2.07 -20.35 14.72
CA THR A 74 0.91 -19.75 15.38
C THR A 74 0.46 -18.44 14.71
N PHE A 75 1.07 -18.06 13.59
CA PHE A 75 0.76 -16.81 12.91
C PHE A 75 -0.71 -16.73 12.49
N GLY A 76 -1.38 -15.66 12.88
CA GLY A 76 -2.78 -15.42 12.62
C GLY A 76 -3.11 -14.00 12.15
N GLY A 77 -4.39 -13.67 12.19
CA GLY A 77 -4.90 -12.38 11.72
C GLY A 77 -4.40 -11.18 12.52
N ASP A 78 -4.22 -11.38 13.82
CA ASP A 78 -3.89 -10.32 14.79
C ASP A 78 -2.38 -10.10 14.96
N ASP A 79 -1.56 -10.95 14.33
CA ASP A 79 -0.11 -10.81 14.42
C ASP A 79 0.42 -9.66 13.57
N ASP A 80 1.52 -9.07 14.05
CA ASP A 80 2.19 -7.97 13.38
C ASP A 80 2.75 -8.37 12.00
N TYR A 81 2.67 -7.45 11.08
CA TYR A 81 3.26 -7.56 9.74
C TYR A 81 3.85 -6.21 9.31
N HIS A 82 4.78 -6.22 8.36
CA HIS A 82 5.31 -5.01 7.75
C HIS A 82 4.43 -4.49 6.61
N ILE A 83 4.00 -5.40 5.74
CA ILE A 83 3.17 -5.12 4.59
C ILE A 83 2.11 -6.21 4.47
N MET A 84 0.87 -5.81 4.18
CA MET A 84 -0.21 -6.69 3.73
C MET A 84 -0.68 -6.22 2.36
N PHE A 85 -0.72 -7.12 1.38
CA PHE A 85 -1.04 -6.80 0.01
C PHE A 85 -1.91 -7.87 -0.64
N GLY A 86 -3.01 -7.47 -1.29
CA GLY A 86 -3.87 -8.36 -2.07
C GLY A 86 -5.32 -7.92 -2.15
N PRO A 87 -6.15 -8.65 -2.91
CA PRO A 87 -7.56 -8.31 -3.14
C PRO A 87 -8.44 -8.52 -1.92
N ASP A 88 -9.43 -7.63 -1.80
CA ASP A 88 -10.56 -7.73 -0.89
C ASP A 88 -11.85 -7.53 -1.68
N LEU A 89 -12.67 -8.56 -1.74
CA LEU A 89 -13.86 -8.62 -2.55
C LEU A 89 -15.03 -9.08 -1.68
N CYS A 90 -16.10 -8.29 -1.61
CA CYS A 90 -17.32 -8.68 -0.89
C CYS A 90 -18.55 -8.10 -1.57
N GLY A 91 -19.31 -8.96 -2.20
CA GLY A 91 -20.51 -8.59 -2.93
C GLY A 91 -20.22 -7.56 -4.02
N TYR A 92 -21.11 -6.58 -4.10
CA TYR A 92 -20.98 -5.49 -5.09
C TYR A 92 -20.15 -4.30 -4.56
N ASP A 93 -20.14 -4.10 -3.24
CA ASP A 93 -19.68 -2.85 -2.64
C ASP A 93 -18.19 -2.84 -2.31
N VAL A 94 -17.61 -4.02 -2.05
CA VAL A 94 -16.18 -4.15 -1.73
C VAL A 94 -15.47 -4.81 -2.88
N SER A 95 -14.66 -4.04 -3.58
CA SER A 95 -13.86 -4.49 -4.71
C SER A 95 -12.62 -3.62 -4.84
N HIS A 96 -11.56 -4.02 -4.15
CA HIS A 96 -10.32 -3.26 -4.17
C HIS A 96 -9.10 -4.12 -3.80
N ILE A 97 -7.93 -3.60 -4.08
CA ILE A 97 -6.67 -4.18 -3.64
C ILE A 97 -6.24 -3.44 -2.37
N HIS A 98 -6.03 -4.18 -1.28
CA HIS A 98 -5.38 -3.65 -0.10
C HIS A 98 -3.86 -3.58 -0.30
N ALA A 99 -3.27 -2.46 0.06
CA ALA A 99 -1.85 -2.31 0.33
C ALA A 99 -1.74 -1.57 1.67
N ILE A 100 -1.37 -2.27 2.71
CA ILE A 100 -1.31 -1.76 4.08
C ILE A 100 0.13 -1.84 4.56
N PHE A 101 0.65 -0.71 5.05
CA PHE A 101 1.99 -0.63 5.63
C PHE A 101 1.89 -0.48 7.15
N ASN A 102 2.68 -1.24 7.88
CA ASN A 102 2.82 -1.02 9.31
C ASN A 102 3.96 -0.03 9.58
N HIS A 103 3.67 1.00 10.35
CA HIS A 103 4.65 1.96 10.83
C HIS A 103 4.56 2.08 12.36
N LYS A 104 5.60 1.63 13.05
CA LYS A 104 5.68 1.67 14.53
C LYS A 104 4.45 1.09 15.23
N GLY A 105 3.99 -0.09 14.77
CA GLY A 105 2.83 -0.79 15.32
C GLY A 105 1.47 -0.25 14.86
N LYS A 106 1.43 0.75 13.99
CA LYS A 106 0.20 1.28 13.42
C LYS A 106 0.06 0.88 11.95
N ASN A 107 -1.05 0.27 11.60
CA ASN A 107 -1.39 -0.04 10.22
C ASN A 107 -1.89 1.21 9.51
N LEU A 108 -1.20 1.60 8.46
CA LEU A 108 -1.54 2.74 7.61
C LEU A 108 -2.18 2.21 6.33
N LEU A 109 -3.39 2.66 6.06
CA LEU A 109 -4.15 2.33 4.85
C LEU A 109 -3.99 3.45 3.82
N LYS A 110 -4.05 3.08 2.55
CA LYS A 110 -4.08 4.07 1.48
C LYS A 110 -5.33 4.94 1.60
N THR A 111 -5.17 6.25 1.43
CA THR A 111 -6.27 7.22 1.53
C THR A 111 -7.36 6.93 0.50
N ASP A 112 -6.97 6.76 -0.76
CA ASP A 112 -7.87 6.36 -1.83
C ASP A 112 -7.80 4.86 -2.07
N LYS A 113 -8.95 4.21 -2.19
CA LYS A 113 -9.01 2.77 -2.48
C LYS A 113 -8.45 2.48 -3.88
N ILE A 114 -7.70 1.38 -3.99
CA ILE A 114 -7.24 0.85 -5.27
C ILE A 114 -8.37 -0.03 -5.81
N ALA A 115 -9.28 0.58 -6.55
CA ALA A 115 -10.50 -0.08 -7.02
C ALA A 115 -10.19 -1.14 -8.08
N LEU A 116 -10.97 -2.22 -8.04
CA LEU A 116 -11.09 -3.21 -9.09
C LEU A 116 -12.45 -3.03 -9.78
N GLU A 117 -12.44 -3.04 -11.09
CA GLU A 117 -13.66 -2.97 -11.89
C GLU A 117 -14.45 -4.27 -11.81
N TYR A 118 -15.70 -4.24 -12.22
CA TYR A 118 -16.54 -5.44 -12.24
C TYR A 118 -15.95 -6.54 -13.15
N SER A 119 -15.38 -6.16 -14.28
CA SER A 119 -14.69 -7.06 -15.22
C SER A 119 -13.45 -7.74 -14.63
N ASP A 120 -12.81 -7.10 -13.65
CA ASP A 120 -11.63 -7.63 -12.96
C ASP A 120 -11.99 -8.77 -11.97
N LYS A 121 -13.30 -8.92 -11.67
CA LYS A 121 -13.82 -9.93 -10.74
C LYS A 121 -14.33 -11.17 -11.48
N ASN A 122 -13.56 -11.73 -12.35
CA ASN A 122 -13.91 -12.93 -13.09
C ASN A 122 -13.22 -14.18 -12.50
N GLU A 123 -13.48 -15.36 -13.08
CA GLU A 123 -12.97 -16.65 -12.61
C GLU A 123 -11.56 -16.99 -13.15
N TYR A 124 -10.89 -16.04 -13.80
CA TYR A 124 -9.53 -16.27 -14.28
C TYR A 124 -8.50 -16.05 -13.18
N THR A 125 -7.30 -16.57 -13.42
CA THR A 125 -6.16 -16.29 -12.56
C THR A 125 -5.63 -14.90 -12.84
N HIS A 126 -5.59 -14.06 -11.82
CA HIS A 126 -5.08 -12.71 -11.90
C HIS A 126 -3.75 -12.54 -11.18
N LEU A 127 -2.93 -11.65 -11.68
CA LEU A 127 -1.62 -11.32 -11.14
C LEU A 127 -1.68 -10.00 -10.39
N TYR A 128 -1.35 -10.03 -9.11
CA TYR A 128 -1.29 -8.86 -8.24
C TYR A 128 0.16 -8.50 -7.98
N THR A 129 0.54 -7.25 -8.24
CA THR A 129 1.92 -6.79 -8.09
C THR A 129 1.96 -5.46 -7.36
N LEU A 130 2.78 -5.38 -6.30
CA LEU A 130 3.16 -4.14 -5.63
C LEU A 130 4.66 -3.93 -5.84
N VAL A 131 4.99 -2.78 -6.40
CA VAL A 131 6.37 -2.30 -6.55
C VAL A 131 6.57 -1.12 -5.62
N VAL A 132 7.66 -1.12 -4.87
CA VAL A 132 8.07 -0.01 -4.01
C VAL A 132 9.52 0.31 -4.31
N GLU A 133 9.77 1.54 -4.75
CA GLU A 133 11.09 2.01 -5.11
C GLU A 133 11.83 2.61 -3.90
N PRO A 134 13.18 2.67 -3.93
CA PRO A 134 13.97 3.21 -2.83
C PRO A 134 13.68 4.66 -2.47
N ASP A 135 13.18 5.44 -3.43
CA ASP A 135 12.80 6.84 -3.25
C ASP A 135 11.41 7.03 -2.62
N GLY A 136 10.72 5.91 -2.31
CA GLY A 136 9.38 5.91 -1.74
C GLY A 136 8.25 6.04 -2.76
N THR A 137 8.55 6.02 -4.05
CA THR A 137 7.51 5.85 -5.07
C THR A 137 7.00 4.42 -5.09
N TYR A 138 5.76 4.23 -5.50
CA TYR A 138 5.14 2.92 -5.60
C TYR A 138 4.29 2.79 -6.85
N GLU A 139 4.07 1.56 -7.24
CA GLU A 139 3.08 1.19 -8.25
C GLU A 139 2.36 -0.10 -7.85
N VAL A 140 1.04 -0.11 -8.00
CA VAL A 140 0.21 -1.31 -7.86
C VAL A 140 -0.33 -1.68 -9.23
N LEU A 141 -0.05 -2.92 -9.63
CA LEU A 141 -0.51 -3.45 -10.90
C LEU A 141 -1.44 -4.65 -10.68
N PHE A 142 -2.41 -4.75 -11.56
CA PHE A 142 -3.30 -5.88 -11.72
C PHE A 142 -3.17 -6.38 -13.16
N ASP A 143 -2.79 -7.64 -13.34
CA ASP A 143 -2.47 -8.22 -14.66
C ASP A 143 -1.48 -7.37 -15.47
N MET A 144 -0.48 -6.80 -14.79
CA MET A 144 0.52 -5.89 -15.34
C MET A 144 0.00 -4.51 -15.80
N GLU A 145 -1.28 -4.21 -15.57
CA GLU A 145 -1.85 -2.88 -15.78
C GLU A 145 -1.80 -2.05 -14.49
N SER A 146 -1.35 -0.80 -14.59
CA SER A 146 -1.23 0.10 -13.44
C SER A 146 -2.62 0.51 -12.92
N LYS A 147 -2.93 0.16 -11.67
CA LYS A 147 -4.16 0.57 -10.97
C LYS A 147 -3.94 1.75 -10.03
N ALA A 148 -2.73 1.90 -9.50
CA ALA A 148 -2.36 3.04 -8.65
C ALA A 148 -0.85 3.26 -8.66
N LYS A 149 -0.43 4.51 -8.62
CA LYS A 149 0.97 4.90 -8.47
C LYS A 149 1.09 6.26 -7.79
N GLY A 150 2.19 6.50 -7.11
CA GLY A 150 2.42 7.75 -6.38
C GLY A 150 3.57 7.66 -5.40
N LYS A 151 3.45 8.38 -4.28
CA LYS A 151 4.42 8.34 -3.17
C LYS A 151 3.76 7.82 -1.91
N ILE A 152 4.41 6.86 -1.26
CA ILE A 152 3.89 6.21 -0.05
C ILE A 152 3.62 7.23 1.06
N VAL A 153 4.53 8.18 1.27
CA VAL A 153 4.40 9.18 2.33
C VAL A 153 3.18 10.10 2.17
N GLU A 154 2.76 10.32 0.93
CA GLU A 154 1.61 11.17 0.61
C GLU A 154 0.30 10.37 0.70
N ASP A 155 0.30 9.17 0.14
CA ASP A 155 -0.91 8.39 -0.08
C ASP A 155 -1.35 7.55 1.15
N TRP A 156 -0.44 7.27 2.09
CA TRP A 156 -0.72 6.50 3.31
C TRP A 156 -0.69 7.32 4.59
N GLY A 157 -0.52 8.64 4.51
CA GLY A 157 -0.49 9.49 5.69
C GLY A 157 0.63 9.16 6.67
N PHE A 158 1.81 8.79 6.16
CA PHE A 158 2.99 8.64 7.00
C PHE A 158 3.30 9.95 7.72
N PRO A 159 3.83 9.90 8.95
CA PRO A 159 4.30 11.10 9.62
C PRO A 159 5.32 11.82 8.75
N LYS A 160 5.21 13.14 8.68
CA LYS A 160 6.22 13.96 8.01
C LYS A 160 7.59 13.73 8.66
N PRO A 161 8.68 13.70 7.89
CA PRO A 161 10.02 13.53 8.44
C PRO A 161 10.44 14.70 9.35
N THR A 162 9.82 15.87 9.17
CA THR A 162 9.99 17.06 9.99
C THR A 162 8.63 17.55 10.46
N ILE A 163 8.56 18.03 11.69
CA ILE A 163 7.41 18.71 12.27
C ILE A 163 7.84 20.15 12.56
N ASP A 164 6.89 21.07 12.50
CA ASP A 164 7.13 22.42 12.96
C ASP A 164 7.43 22.38 14.46
N ASP A 165 8.46 23.12 14.88
CA ASP A 165 8.79 23.24 16.30
C ASP A 165 7.73 24.13 16.97
N PRO A 166 6.96 23.63 17.93
CA PRO A 166 5.94 24.44 18.60
C PRO A 166 6.52 25.57 19.46
N GLU A 167 7.82 25.53 19.77
CA GLU A 167 8.52 26.57 20.52
C GLU A 167 9.21 27.59 19.60
N ASP A 168 9.28 27.27 18.28
CA ASP A 168 9.85 28.21 17.31
C ASP A 168 8.86 29.35 17.02
N SER A 169 9.35 30.54 17.07
CA SER A 169 8.58 31.75 16.77
C SER A 169 9.38 32.68 15.86
N LYS A 170 8.68 33.46 15.06
CA LYS A 170 9.32 34.48 14.23
C LYS A 170 10.12 35.39 15.13
N PRO A 171 11.37 35.75 14.77
CA PRO A 171 12.11 36.80 15.44
C PRO A 171 11.28 38.08 15.57
N ALA A 172 11.51 38.84 16.63
CA ALA A 172 10.75 40.09 16.89
C ALA A 172 10.91 41.16 15.80
N ASP A 173 11.97 41.06 15.02
CA ASP A 173 12.31 41.92 13.89
C ASP A 173 11.96 41.29 12.52
N TRP A 174 11.20 40.17 12.51
CA TRP A 174 10.77 39.55 11.27
C TRP A 174 9.73 40.42 10.55
N VAL A 175 10.00 40.68 9.27
CA VAL A 175 9.11 41.44 8.38
C VAL A 175 8.48 40.48 7.39
N ASP A 176 7.15 40.40 7.36
CA ASP A 176 6.40 39.55 6.43
C ASP A 176 6.25 40.17 5.04
N GLU A 177 6.44 41.48 4.95
CA GLU A 177 6.29 42.23 3.71
C GLU A 177 7.59 42.13 2.89
N GLN A 178 7.42 41.90 1.59
CA GLN A 178 8.53 41.77 0.65
C GLN A 178 9.22 43.12 0.38
N GLU A 179 8.45 44.21 0.52
CA GLU A 179 8.90 45.58 0.41
C GLU A 179 8.33 46.38 1.60
N ILE A 180 9.15 47.15 2.27
CA ILE A 180 8.74 48.06 3.35
C ILE A 180 9.14 49.47 2.96
N ASP A 181 8.32 50.45 3.39
CA ASP A 181 8.65 51.84 3.22
C ASP A 181 9.94 52.17 3.98
N ASP A 182 10.87 52.82 3.30
CA ASP A 182 12.09 53.30 3.95
C ASP A 182 11.75 54.49 4.87
N PRO A 183 11.90 54.34 6.20
CA PRO A 183 11.55 55.43 7.14
C PRO A 183 12.43 56.64 6.99
N GLU A 184 13.57 56.55 6.32
CA GLU A 184 14.48 57.70 6.09
C GLU A 184 14.27 58.31 4.68
N ALA A 185 13.43 57.72 3.86
CA ALA A 185 13.14 58.27 2.53
C ALA A 185 12.46 59.62 2.63
N LYS A 186 13.03 60.59 1.96
CA LYS A 186 12.47 61.95 1.85
C LYS A 186 12.07 62.18 0.38
N LYS A 187 10.92 62.87 0.23
CA LYS A 187 10.52 63.38 -1.09
C LYS A 187 11.67 64.25 -1.63
N PRO A 188 12.05 64.06 -2.91
CA PRO A 188 12.99 64.94 -3.57
C PRO A 188 12.42 66.38 -3.64
N ASP A 189 13.32 67.38 -3.54
CA ASP A 189 12.90 68.75 -3.71
C ASP A 189 12.28 69.00 -5.10
N GLY A 190 11.06 69.54 -5.13
CA GLY A 190 10.33 69.79 -6.37
C GLY A 190 9.44 68.64 -6.88
N TYR A 191 9.19 67.65 -6.02
CA TYR A 191 8.22 66.58 -6.29
C TYR A 191 6.80 67.15 -5.95
N ASP A 192 5.99 67.32 -6.96
CA ASP A 192 4.57 67.71 -6.85
C ASP A 192 3.69 66.49 -6.64
N ASP A 193 2.67 66.57 -5.74
CA ASP A 193 1.70 65.50 -5.48
C ASP A 193 0.71 65.29 -6.62
#